data_c67132e2330faf427594bdf26268b04e
#
_entry.id   c67132e2330faf427594bdf26268b04e
#
_cell.length_a   1.000
_cell.length_b   1.000
_cell.length_c   1.000
_cell.angle_alpha   90.00
_cell.angle_beta   90.00
_cell.angle_gamma   90.00
#
_symmetry.space_group_name_H-M   'P 1'
#
loop_
_entity.id
_entity.type
_entity.pdbx_description
1 polymer ?
#
loop_
_entity_poly.entity_id
_entity_poly.type
_entity_poly.pdbx_seq_one_letter_code
_entity_poly.pdbx_strand_id
1 'polypeptide(L)' 'MDGTGEDVIARQIREAAVQEDDPMIRAALWDEYRKHMGIKK' A
#
# COMPACT_ATOMS: atom_id res chain seq x y z
N MET A 1 -6.11 -19.65 3.82
CA MET A 1 -5.73 -19.32 3.60
C MET A 1 -5.04 -18.65 4.11
N ASP A 2 -4.60 -18.27 4.34
CA ASP A 2 -3.89 -17.81 4.89
C ASP A 2 -3.36 -16.66 4.55
N GLY A 3 -2.69 -16.00 5.06
CA GLY A 3 -2.07 -14.91 4.90
C GLY A 3 -2.73 -13.97 4.26
N THR A 4 -3.62 -13.80 4.47
CA THR A 4 -4.28 -13.08 3.75
C THR A 4 -4.35 -11.75 4.10
N GLY A 5 -4.35 -11.37 5.22
CA GLY A 5 -4.61 -10.06 5.63
C GLY A 5 -3.69 -9.05 5.06
N GLU A 6 -2.43 -9.17 5.32
CA GLU A 6 -1.55 -8.20 4.89
C GLU A 6 -1.43 -8.09 3.42
N ASP A 7 -1.42 -9.17 2.77
CA ASP A 7 -1.33 -9.16 1.36
C ASP A 7 -2.47 -8.43 0.72
N VAL A 8 -3.66 -8.66 1.17
CA VAL A 8 -4.83 -8.07 0.59
C VAL A 8 -4.81 -6.56 0.77
N ILE A 9 -4.51 -6.12 1.97
CA ILE A 9 -4.51 -4.72 2.24
C ILE A 9 -3.42 -4.01 1.44
N ALA A 10 -2.23 -4.58 1.41
CA ALA A 10 -1.15 -3.96 0.68
C ALA A 10 -1.50 -3.85 -0.79
N ARG A 11 -2.13 -4.87 -1.33
CA ARG A 11 -2.49 -4.84 -2.72
C ARG A 11 -3.49 -3.74 -3.00
N GLN A 12 -4.45 -3.56 -2.13
CA GLN A 12 -5.43 -2.53 -2.32
C GLN A 12 -4.79 -1.15 -2.27
N ILE A 13 -3.86 -0.97 -1.37
CA ILE A 13 -3.19 0.30 -1.25
C ILE A 13 -2.38 0.57 -2.51
N ARG A 14 -1.72 -0.44 -3.03
CA ARG A 14 -0.93 -0.26 -4.23
C ARG A 14 -1.81 0.13 -5.41
N GLU A 15 -2.93 -0.52 -5.54
CA GLU A 15 -3.80 -0.21 -6.64
C GLU A 15 -4.36 1.19 -6.53
N ALA A 16 -4.66 1.60 -5.33
CA ALA A 16 -5.15 2.94 -5.12
C ALA A 16 -4.06 3.95 -5.48
N ALA A 17 -2.83 3.66 -5.09
CA ALA A 17 -1.75 4.58 -5.38
C ALA A 17 -1.53 4.71 -6.88
N VAL A 18 -1.61 3.61 -7.58
CA VAL A 18 -1.40 3.64 -9.01
C VAL A 18 -2.44 4.47 -9.71
N GLN A 19 -3.65 4.43 -9.20
CA GLN A 19 -4.73 5.15 -9.81
C GLN A 19 -4.88 6.57 -9.32
N GLU A 20 -4.14 6.92 -8.29
CA GLU A 20 -4.30 8.24 -7.70
C GLU A 20 -3.61 9.30 -8.55
N ASP A 21 -4.33 10.34 -8.89
CA ASP A 21 -3.78 11.41 -9.67
C ASP A 21 -2.99 12.38 -8.84
N ASP A 22 -3.37 12.62 -7.63
CA ASP A 22 -2.74 13.61 -6.79
C ASP A 22 -1.41 13.09 -6.27
N PRO A 23 -0.31 13.72 -6.59
CA PRO A 23 1.00 13.20 -6.18
C PRO A 23 1.17 13.18 -4.67
N MET A 24 0.54 14.08 -3.95
CA MET A 24 0.68 14.05 -2.52
C MET A 24 -0.05 12.88 -1.92
N ILE A 25 -1.25 12.61 -2.40
CA ILE A 25 -2.00 11.48 -1.91
C ILE A 25 -1.33 10.20 -2.35
N ARG A 26 -0.80 10.18 -3.56
CA ARG A 26 -0.13 9.00 -4.04
C ARG A 26 1.08 8.67 -3.16
N ALA A 27 1.83 9.68 -2.77
CA ALA A 27 2.98 9.44 -1.92
C ALA A 27 2.54 8.89 -0.57
N ALA A 28 1.44 9.40 -0.04
CA ALA A 28 0.95 8.90 1.22
C ALA A 28 0.52 7.45 1.11
N LEU A 29 -0.11 7.10 -0.01
CA LEU A 29 -0.52 5.72 -0.20
C LEU A 29 0.69 4.80 -0.31
N TRP A 30 1.71 5.21 -1.01
CA TRP A 30 2.91 4.38 -1.11
C TRP A 30 3.59 4.24 0.24
N ASP A 31 3.51 5.27 1.07
CA ASP A 31 4.07 5.18 2.40
C ASP A 31 3.31 4.14 3.21
N GLU A 32 1.99 4.14 3.10
CA GLU A 32 1.20 3.14 3.81
C GLU A 32 1.50 1.74 3.27
N TYR A 33 1.68 1.64 1.97
CA TYR A 33 1.98 0.36 1.38
C TYR A 33 3.26 -0.21 1.97
N ARG A 34 4.27 0.61 2.11
CA ARG A 34 5.53 0.14 2.66
C ARG A 34 5.37 -0.29 4.10
N LYS A 35 4.54 0.42 4.85
CA LYS A 35 4.32 0.03 6.23
C LYS A 35 3.68 -1.34 6.29
N HIS A 36 2.74 -1.61 5.41
CA HIS A 36 2.08 -2.89 5.44
C HIS A 36 2.98 -4.00 4.95
N MET A 37 3.95 -3.68 4.12
CA MET A 37 4.87 -4.70 3.66
C MET A 37 5.91 -5.02 4.71
N GLY A 38 5.93 -4.23 5.79
CA GLY A 38 6.85 -4.56 6.85
C GLY A 38 8.27 -4.21 6.59
N ILE A 39 8.52 -3.17 5.88
CA ILE A 39 9.83 -2.80 5.61
C ILE A 39 10.43 -2.15 6.79
N LYS A 40 11.46 -2.69 7.34
CA LYS A 40 11.96 -2.08 8.45
C LYS A 40 13.29 -1.81 8.21
N LYS A 41 13.86 -1.01 8.47
CA LYS A 41 15.07 -0.72 8.26
C LYS A 41 15.76 -0.70 9.00
#